data_30eaed5f40f7ee9e6c4174ca4f1a157f
#
_entry.id   30eaed5f40f7ee9e6c4174ca4f1a157f
#
_cell.length_a   1.000
_cell.length_b   1.000
_cell.length_c   1.000
_cell.angle_alpha   90.00
_cell.angle_beta   90.00
_cell.angle_gamma   90.00
#
_symmetry.space_group_name_H-M   'P 1'
#
loop_
_entity.id
_entity.type
_entity.pdbx_description
1 polymer ?
#
loop_
_entity_poly.entity_id
_entity_poly.type
_entity_poly.pdbx_seq_one_letter_code
_entity_poly.pdbx_strand_id
1 'polypeptide(L)'
;MDHERRLRALYDAFNRREIDEVLQALQPDVDWPNAWEGGRVVGHDAVRAYWERQFSQIDGRVYPVGFSVGEDGRISVQVHQVVRGLDGSLIADRTVTHVYTFRDGLVERMDVVED
;
A
#
# COMPACT_ATOMS: atom_id res chain seq x y z
N MET A 1 2.92 15.06 -11.54
CA MET A 1 1.52 14.61 -11.49
C MET A 1 1.10 14.44 -10.03
N ASP A 2 -0.06 14.97 -9.68
CA ASP A 2 -0.48 15.01 -8.27
C ASP A 2 -0.68 13.63 -7.64
N HIS A 3 -1.24 12.69 -8.40
CA HIS A 3 -1.45 11.33 -7.91
C HIS A 3 -0.14 10.61 -7.64
N GLU A 4 0.85 10.78 -8.52
CA GLU A 4 2.17 10.18 -8.30
C GLU A 4 2.81 10.74 -7.04
N ARG A 5 2.77 12.06 -6.85
CA ARG A 5 3.33 12.71 -5.66
C ARG A 5 2.67 12.19 -4.41
N ARG A 6 1.34 12.07 -4.43
CA ARG A 6 0.57 11.55 -3.29
C ARG A 6 0.96 10.10 -2.97
N LEU A 7 1.12 9.27 -4.01
CA LEU A 7 1.50 7.89 -3.82
C LEU A 7 2.92 7.74 -3.30
N ARG A 8 3.86 8.57 -3.78
CA ARG A 8 5.23 8.54 -3.24
C ARG A 8 5.24 8.89 -1.75
N ALA A 9 4.45 9.89 -1.37
CA ALA A 9 4.32 10.26 0.04
C ALA A 9 3.68 9.13 0.86
N LEU A 10 2.70 8.43 0.27
CA LEU A 10 2.04 7.30 0.93
C LEU A 10 3.04 6.17 1.24
N TYR A 11 3.87 5.80 0.26
CA TYR A 11 4.87 4.75 0.48
C TYR A 11 5.91 5.17 1.51
N ASP A 12 6.34 6.42 1.47
CA ASP A 12 7.30 6.94 2.44
C ASP A 12 6.71 6.91 3.85
N ALA A 13 5.47 7.35 4.01
CA ALA A 13 4.78 7.34 5.30
C ALA A 13 4.59 5.91 5.82
N PHE A 14 4.23 4.99 4.93
CA PHE A 14 4.09 3.58 5.30
C PHE A 14 5.40 3.02 5.85
N ASN A 15 6.52 3.30 5.16
CA ASN A 15 7.84 2.81 5.59
C ASN A 15 8.27 3.44 6.92
N ARG A 16 7.81 4.66 7.22
CA ARG A 16 8.07 5.32 8.51
C ARG A 16 7.07 4.91 9.58
N ARG A 17 6.10 4.05 9.26
CA ARG A 17 5.04 3.60 10.16
C ARG A 17 4.11 4.72 10.61
N GLU A 18 3.99 5.76 9.77
CA GLU A 18 3.09 6.90 10.02
C GLU A 18 1.71 6.57 9.46
N ILE A 19 0.98 5.69 10.16
CA ILE A 19 -0.31 5.16 9.68
C ILE A 19 -1.32 6.28 9.45
N ASP A 20 -1.40 7.25 10.36
CA ASP A 20 -2.35 8.36 10.20
C ASP A 20 -2.11 9.14 8.91
N GLU A 21 -0.85 9.37 8.57
CA GLU A 21 -0.50 10.08 7.35
C GLU A 21 -0.90 9.28 6.11
N VAL A 22 -0.70 7.96 6.13
CA VAL A 22 -1.12 7.10 5.04
C VAL A 22 -2.64 7.15 4.87
N LEU A 23 -3.39 7.08 5.98
CA LEU A 23 -4.85 7.08 5.93
C LEU A 23 -5.40 8.39 5.35
N GLN A 24 -4.69 9.49 5.48
CA GLN A 24 -5.12 10.76 4.88
C GLN A 24 -5.15 10.73 3.36
N ALA A 25 -4.41 9.81 2.75
CA ALA A 25 -4.40 9.63 1.29
C ALA A 25 -5.51 8.70 0.81
N LEU A 26 -6.27 8.09 1.74
CA LEU A 26 -7.27 7.08 1.43
C LEU A 26 -8.68 7.61 1.73
N GLN A 27 -9.65 7.19 0.89
CA GLN A 27 -11.05 7.50 1.16
C GLN A 27 -11.47 6.86 2.49
N PRO A 28 -12.44 7.48 3.21
CA PRO A 28 -12.92 6.90 4.47
C PRO A 28 -13.45 5.47 4.32
N ASP A 29 -13.96 5.12 3.14
CA ASP A 29 -14.49 3.79 2.83
C ASP A 29 -13.55 2.99 1.91
N VAL A 30 -12.25 3.28 1.94
CA VAL A 30 -11.26 2.66 1.07
C VAL A 30 -11.34 1.13 1.12
N ASP A 31 -11.17 0.50 -0.06
CA ASP A 31 -11.14 -0.95 -0.20
C ASP A 31 -9.68 -1.37 -0.41
N TRP A 32 -9.10 -2.07 0.56
CA TRP A 32 -7.68 -2.34 0.62
C TRP A 32 -7.40 -3.85 0.69
N PRO A 33 -6.40 -4.36 -0.02
CA PRO A 33 -6.10 -5.79 0.02
C PRO A 33 -5.42 -6.16 1.34
N ASN A 34 -5.85 -7.28 1.92
CA ASN A 34 -5.18 -7.86 3.08
C ASN A 34 -4.22 -8.94 2.57
N ALA A 35 -3.06 -8.51 2.12
CA ALA A 35 -2.08 -9.40 1.51
C ALA A 35 -1.44 -10.35 2.52
N TRP A 36 -1.47 -10.01 3.79
CA TRP A 36 -0.85 -10.81 4.85
C TRP A 36 -1.77 -11.94 5.34
N GLU A 37 -3.05 -11.61 5.58
CA GLU A 37 -4.01 -12.56 6.15
C GLU A 37 -5.00 -13.12 5.13
N GLY A 38 -5.07 -12.51 3.95
CA GLY A 38 -6.00 -12.88 2.90
C GLY A 38 -7.26 -12.03 2.90
N GLY A 39 -7.90 -11.92 1.76
CA GLY A 39 -9.13 -11.15 1.62
C GLY A 39 -8.88 -9.65 1.51
N ARG A 40 -9.83 -8.88 1.98
CA ARG A 40 -9.78 -7.42 1.89
C ARG A 40 -10.27 -6.80 3.19
N VAL A 41 -9.88 -5.53 3.42
CA VAL A 41 -10.36 -4.73 4.56
C VAL A 41 -10.92 -3.43 4.00
N VAL A 42 -12.00 -2.94 4.61
CA VAL A 42 -12.70 -1.74 4.13
C VAL A 42 -12.77 -0.71 5.23
N GLY A 43 -12.35 0.52 4.90
CA GLY A 43 -12.40 1.66 5.79
C GLY A 43 -11.15 1.87 6.61
N HIS A 44 -10.99 3.09 7.13
CA HIS A 44 -9.79 3.49 7.85
C HIS A 44 -9.51 2.62 9.08
N ASP A 45 -10.54 2.34 9.88
CA ASP A 45 -10.34 1.58 11.12
C ASP A 45 -9.88 0.16 10.83
N ALA A 46 -10.46 -0.49 9.82
CA ALA A 46 -10.08 -1.86 9.45
C ALA A 46 -8.67 -1.90 8.88
N VAL A 47 -8.31 -0.92 8.06
CA VAL A 47 -6.97 -0.83 7.47
C VAL A 47 -5.93 -0.60 8.58
N ARG A 48 -6.21 0.31 9.51
CA ARG A 48 -5.32 0.57 10.65
C ARG A 48 -5.10 -0.70 11.47
N ALA A 49 -6.18 -1.38 11.82
CA ALA A 49 -6.10 -2.60 12.62
C ALA A 49 -5.29 -3.68 11.91
N TYR A 50 -5.48 -3.83 10.61
CA TYR A 50 -4.71 -4.78 9.79
C TYR A 50 -3.22 -4.44 9.82
N TRP A 51 -2.84 -3.18 9.61
CA TRP A 51 -1.43 -2.79 9.61
C TRP A 51 -0.79 -2.93 11.00
N GLU A 52 -1.53 -2.61 12.06
CA GLU A 52 -1.02 -2.79 13.41
C GLU A 52 -0.72 -4.26 13.69
N ARG A 53 -1.61 -5.16 13.26
CA ARG A 53 -1.36 -6.61 13.39
C ARG A 53 -0.14 -7.02 12.56
N GLN A 54 -0.05 -6.55 11.33
CA GLN A 54 1.05 -6.89 10.44
C GLN A 54 2.39 -6.42 11.02
N PHE A 55 2.46 -5.16 11.47
CA PHE A 55 3.70 -4.60 11.98
C PHE A 55 4.13 -5.23 13.32
N SER A 56 3.22 -5.86 14.03
CA SER A 56 3.58 -6.59 15.25
C SER A 56 4.22 -7.95 14.96
N GLN A 57 4.17 -8.41 13.71
CA GLN A 57 4.65 -9.73 13.33
C GLN A 57 5.80 -9.70 12.34
N ILE A 58 5.81 -8.72 11.43
CA ILE A 58 6.82 -8.60 10.39
C ILE A 58 7.19 -7.14 10.18
N ASP A 59 8.36 -6.95 9.53
CA ASP A 59 8.83 -5.64 9.08
C ASP A 59 8.72 -5.62 7.56
N GLY A 60 7.63 -5.07 7.03
CA GLY A 60 7.41 -4.93 5.60
C GLY A 60 7.81 -3.54 5.15
N ARG A 61 8.56 -3.47 4.05
CA ARG A 61 8.97 -2.21 3.41
C ARG A 61 8.57 -2.24 1.95
N VAL A 62 8.17 -1.09 1.42
CA VAL A 62 7.70 -0.95 0.04
C VAL A 62 8.39 0.23 -0.62
N TYR A 63 8.99 0.00 -1.79
CA TYR A 63 9.73 1.04 -2.51
C TYR A 63 9.17 1.15 -3.93
N PRO A 64 8.54 2.28 -4.28
CA PRO A 64 8.02 2.45 -5.65
C PRO A 64 9.18 2.61 -6.62
N VAL A 65 9.16 1.82 -7.70
CA VAL A 65 10.22 1.85 -8.72
C VAL A 65 9.72 2.29 -10.09
N GLY A 66 8.41 2.36 -10.30
CA GLY A 66 7.86 2.83 -11.57
C GLY A 66 6.38 3.16 -11.44
N PHE A 67 5.92 4.13 -12.22
CA PHE A 67 4.52 4.56 -12.24
C PHE A 67 4.03 4.58 -13.68
N SER A 68 2.78 4.16 -13.90
CA SER A 68 2.14 4.29 -15.20
C SER A 68 0.65 4.55 -15.01
N VAL A 69 0.07 5.29 -15.97
CA VAL A 69 -1.37 5.61 -15.95
C VAL A 69 -2.04 4.76 -17.01
N GLY A 70 -3.06 3.98 -16.62
CA GLY A 70 -3.82 3.16 -17.54
C GLY A 70 -4.85 3.97 -18.33
N GLU A 71 -5.41 3.34 -19.36
CA GLU A 71 -6.44 3.99 -20.19
C GLU A 71 -7.70 4.32 -19.39
N ASP A 72 -7.96 3.55 -18.34
CA ASP A 72 -9.12 3.76 -17.46
C ASP A 72 -8.85 4.78 -16.36
N GLY A 73 -7.66 5.40 -16.36
CA GLY A 73 -7.28 6.40 -15.37
C GLY A 73 -6.70 5.82 -14.09
N ARG A 74 -6.68 4.49 -13.92
CA ARG A 74 -6.05 3.89 -12.77
C ARG A 74 -4.54 3.99 -12.88
N ILE A 75 -3.88 4.05 -11.73
CA ILE A 75 -2.43 4.19 -11.68
C ILE A 75 -1.82 2.88 -11.20
N SER A 76 -0.90 2.35 -12.00
CA SER A 76 -0.14 1.16 -11.65
C SER A 76 1.22 1.58 -11.13
N VAL A 77 1.61 1.02 -9.98
CA VAL A 77 2.91 1.29 -9.37
C VAL A 77 3.65 -0.03 -9.27
N GLN A 78 4.84 -0.08 -9.87
CA GLN A 78 5.73 -1.22 -9.65
C GLN A 78 6.45 -0.99 -8.33
N VAL A 79 6.37 -1.98 -7.44
CA VAL A 79 6.83 -1.83 -6.06
C VAL A 79 7.82 -2.95 -5.75
N HIS A 80 9.00 -2.54 -5.28
CA HIS A 80 9.95 -3.49 -4.70
C HIS A 80 9.54 -3.70 -3.24
N GLN A 81 9.14 -4.91 -2.91
CA GLN A 81 8.64 -5.25 -1.58
C GLN A 81 9.64 -6.14 -0.87
N VAL A 82 10.06 -5.71 0.31
CA VAL A 82 10.99 -6.47 1.14
C VAL A 82 10.30 -6.75 2.47
N VAL A 83 10.17 -8.02 2.81
CA VAL A 83 9.55 -8.42 4.08
C VAL A 83 10.59 -9.15 4.91
N ARG A 84 10.79 -8.66 6.13
CA ARG A 84 11.71 -9.28 7.09
C ARG A 84 10.95 -9.67 8.35
N GLY A 85 11.49 -10.65 9.05
CA GLY A 85 11.03 -10.92 10.41
C GLY A 85 11.46 -9.79 11.34
N LEU A 86 10.89 -9.74 12.54
CA LEU A 86 11.28 -8.72 13.52
C LEU A 86 12.72 -8.88 13.97
N ASP A 87 13.30 -10.07 13.79
CA ASP A 87 14.72 -10.35 14.07
C ASP A 87 15.66 -9.96 12.92
N GLY A 88 15.09 -9.38 11.83
CA GLY A 88 15.87 -8.97 10.67
C GLY A 88 16.05 -10.02 9.59
N SER A 89 15.59 -11.25 9.80
CA SER A 89 15.72 -12.31 8.80
C SER A 89 14.87 -12.03 7.58
N LEU A 90 15.39 -12.29 6.38
CA LEU A 90 14.66 -12.05 5.15
C LEU A 90 13.59 -13.12 4.94
N ILE A 91 12.34 -12.70 4.79
CA ILE A 91 11.20 -13.58 4.52
C ILE A 91 10.86 -13.56 3.03
N ALA A 92 10.78 -12.36 2.43
CA ALA A 92 10.44 -12.21 1.02
C ALA A 92 11.09 -10.96 0.45
N ASP A 93 11.47 -11.03 -0.82
CA ASP A 93 12.04 -9.90 -1.58
C ASP A 93 11.56 -10.09 -3.01
N ARG A 94 10.61 -9.24 -3.44
CA ARG A 94 9.98 -9.41 -4.75
C ARG A 94 9.44 -8.09 -5.26
N THR A 95 9.13 -8.07 -6.57
CA THR A 95 8.45 -6.94 -7.19
C THR A 95 7.00 -7.32 -7.44
N VAL A 96 6.10 -6.43 -7.05
CA VAL A 96 4.66 -6.58 -7.30
C VAL A 96 4.14 -5.30 -7.93
N THR A 97 2.95 -5.35 -8.51
CA THR A 97 2.29 -4.17 -9.06
C THR A 97 1.09 -3.83 -8.17
N HIS A 98 1.04 -2.58 -7.71
CA HIS A 98 -0.11 -2.05 -7.01
C HIS A 98 -0.93 -1.20 -7.98
N VAL A 99 -2.22 -1.50 -8.12
CA VAL A 99 -3.11 -0.74 -9.01
C VAL A 99 -4.06 0.09 -8.15
N TYR A 100 -4.02 1.40 -8.33
CA TYR A 100 -4.79 2.35 -7.53
C TYR A 100 -5.93 2.94 -8.32
N THR A 101 -7.12 2.92 -7.72
CA THR A 101 -8.29 3.64 -8.22
C THR A 101 -8.50 4.85 -7.33
N PHE A 102 -8.58 6.05 -7.93
CA PHE A 102 -8.78 7.30 -7.22
C PHE A 102 -10.21 7.80 -7.36
N ARG A 103 -10.70 8.46 -6.32
CA ARG A 103 -11.96 9.20 -6.34
C ARG A 103 -11.74 10.49 -5.56
N ASP A 104 -12.02 11.64 -6.22
CA ASP A 104 -11.88 12.96 -5.59
C ASP A 104 -10.49 13.21 -4.99
N GLY A 105 -9.45 12.72 -5.67
CA GLY A 105 -8.07 12.95 -5.27
C GLY A 105 -7.54 12.01 -4.19
N LEU A 106 -8.37 11.09 -3.67
CA LEU A 106 -7.98 10.12 -2.66
C LEU A 106 -8.12 8.69 -3.21
N VAL A 107 -7.36 7.77 -2.64
CA VAL A 107 -7.42 6.37 -3.07
C VAL A 107 -8.73 5.75 -2.62
N GLU A 108 -9.50 5.24 -3.58
CA GLU A 108 -10.75 4.52 -3.34
C GLU A 108 -10.52 3.03 -3.17
N ARG A 109 -9.57 2.48 -3.94
CA ARG A 109 -9.30 1.05 -3.96
C ARG A 109 -7.85 0.79 -4.40
N MET A 110 -7.25 -0.23 -3.84
CA MET A 110 -5.95 -0.73 -4.29
C MET A 110 -6.05 -2.23 -4.54
N ASP A 111 -5.45 -2.67 -5.62
CA ASP A 111 -5.35 -4.08 -5.97
C ASP A 111 -3.88 -4.47 -6.13
N VAL A 112 -3.53 -5.69 -5.73
CA VAL A 112 -2.16 -6.21 -5.90
C VAL A 112 -2.17 -7.21 -7.04
N VAL A 113 -1.27 -6.98 -8.00
CA VAL A 113 -1.06 -7.92 -9.10
C VAL A 113 0.37 -8.46 -8.95
N GLU A 114 0.47 -9.76 -8.80
CA GLU A 114 1.78 -10.40 -8.67
C GLU A 114 2.33 -10.74 -10.04
N ASP A 115 3.60 -10.47 -10.23
CA ASP A 115 4.31 -10.75 -11.49
C ASP A 115 4.80 -12.19 -11.55
#